data_42cee463812802d5162ee1c63ae676c7
#
_entry.id   42cee463812802d5162ee1c63ae676c7
#
_cell.length_a   1.000
_cell.length_b   1.000
_cell.length_c   1.000
_cell.angle_alpha   90.00
_cell.angle_beta   90.00
_cell.angle_gamma   90.00
#
_symmetry.space_group_name_H-M   'P 1'
#
loop_
_entity.id
_entity.type
_entity.pdbx_description
1 polymer ?
#
loop_
_entity_poly.entity_id
_entity_poly.type
_entity_poly.pdbx_seq_one_letter_code
_entity_poly.pdbx_strand_id
1 'polypeptide(L)'
;MDTLKVSVGNVTIGGEAPVVVQTMCNTHTSDVEASVSQCVRLHKAGAQLIRLTVPSMAQVESLRQIKEKLRAQGIDTPLVADVHFSSEIAIAVAEVVEKVRINPGNFHKDHEKAREQFARLVEVCKANGTAIRIGLNHGSLGERITGLYGNTPLAMKEAVMEWLQMCVENDFYNVVVSLKASNTFVMVEAYRLLANEMQNQGVVFPLHLGVTEAGNGDGGRIKSAVGISALLSEGIGNTVRVSLTEDPANELPVAQYLSDRYGRRIHSTMSSLSLEGKKAIATYCAPSKERLLLDFSCDFGKRLLDKELDEVVLKGTYLDENGAEVVLDDSEYADYLTDELMQAARRRFYRPEYIACPGCGRTMYNLEGTFEEVKRRTSHLKGMVIGVMGCIVNGPGEMADADWGYVGEGNGKVSIYKGKEPVLRHVPETEAIDRLLELIENQ
;
A
#
# COMPACT_ATOMS: atom_id res chain seq x y z
N MET A 1 -1.51 8.59 -19.31
CA MET A 1 -0.07 8.34 -19.61
C MET A 1 0.02 7.05 -20.43
N ASP A 2 0.68 7.08 -21.57
CA ASP A 2 0.86 5.89 -22.41
C ASP A 2 2.01 5.05 -21.83
N THR A 3 1.71 3.82 -21.40
CA THR A 3 2.69 2.93 -20.74
C THR A 3 2.91 1.68 -21.56
N LEU A 4 4.04 1.03 -21.36
CA LEU A 4 4.27 -0.31 -21.87
C LEU A 4 3.18 -1.28 -21.39
N LYS A 5 2.93 -2.33 -22.16
CA LYS A 5 2.05 -3.45 -21.77
C LYS A 5 2.89 -4.53 -21.10
N VAL A 6 2.50 -4.93 -19.91
CA VAL A 6 3.15 -5.97 -19.10
C VAL A 6 2.18 -7.12 -18.94
N SER A 7 2.64 -8.34 -19.24
CA SER A 7 1.85 -9.55 -19.07
C SER A 7 2.18 -10.24 -17.74
N VAL A 8 1.15 -10.53 -16.95
CA VAL A 8 1.24 -11.27 -15.70
C VAL A 8 0.29 -12.46 -15.80
N GLY A 9 0.76 -13.59 -16.31
CA GLY A 9 -0.11 -14.68 -16.70
C GLY A 9 -1.17 -14.25 -17.72
N ASN A 10 -2.45 -14.41 -17.37
CA ASN A 10 -3.60 -14.02 -18.18
C ASN A 10 -4.04 -12.55 -17.97
N VAL A 11 -3.32 -11.77 -17.15
CA VAL A 11 -3.64 -10.36 -16.85
C VAL A 11 -2.67 -9.42 -17.56
N THR A 12 -3.19 -8.43 -18.28
CA THR A 12 -2.41 -7.34 -18.87
C THR A 12 -2.45 -6.10 -17.99
N ILE A 13 -1.29 -5.51 -17.72
CA ILE A 13 -1.13 -4.25 -16.97
C ILE A 13 -0.52 -3.21 -17.91
N GLY A 14 -1.08 -2.01 -17.94
CA GLY A 14 -0.57 -0.91 -18.77
C GLY A 14 -1.17 -0.86 -20.18
N GLY A 15 -0.71 0.09 -21.00
CA GLY A 15 -1.37 0.45 -22.24
C GLY A 15 -2.80 0.92 -22.00
N GLU A 16 -3.74 0.42 -22.78
CA GLU A 16 -5.18 0.72 -22.68
C GLU A 16 -5.92 -0.20 -21.72
N ALA A 17 -5.23 -1.14 -21.04
CA ALA A 17 -5.88 -2.05 -20.10
C ALA A 17 -6.49 -1.29 -18.91
N PRO A 18 -7.62 -1.74 -18.37
CA PRO A 18 -8.18 -1.17 -17.13
C PRO A 18 -7.18 -1.27 -15.97
N VAL A 19 -7.36 -0.40 -14.97
CA VAL A 19 -6.57 -0.47 -13.73
C VAL A 19 -6.81 -1.80 -13.03
N VAL A 20 -5.74 -2.57 -12.85
CA VAL A 20 -5.79 -3.94 -12.29
C VAL A 20 -5.81 -3.91 -10.77
N VAL A 21 -6.73 -4.66 -10.15
CA VAL A 21 -6.87 -4.77 -8.70
C VAL A 21 -6.04 -5.95 -8.17
N GLN A 22 -5.11 -5.63 -7.27
CA GLN A 22 -4.28 -6.61 -6.57
C GLN A 22 -4.57 -6.59 -5.07
N THR A 23 -4.57 -7.74 -4.42
CA THR A 23 -4.55 -7.88 -2.95
C THR A 23 -3.41 -8.78 -2.49
N MET A 24 -3.34 -9.07 -1.19
CA MET A 24 -2.25 -9.87 -0.60
C MET A 24 -2.80 -10.76 0.51
N CYS A 25 -2.38 -12.02 0.53
CA CYS A 25 -2.66 -12.93 1.65
C CYS A 25 -1.96 -12.48 2.93
N ASN A 26 -2.62 -12.66 4.05
CA ASN A 26 -2.05 -12.52 5.39
C ASN A 26 -1.78 -13.87 6.08
N THR A 27 -2.12 -14.99 5.45
CA THR A 27 -1.74 -16.34 5.90
C THR A 27 -0.24 -16.57 5.75
N HIS A 28 0.33 -17.43 6.60
CA HIS A 28 1.69 -17.92 6.42
C HIS A 28 1.76 -18.82 5.18
N THR A 29 2.65 -18.51 4.24
CA THR A 29 2.78 -19.29 2.99
C THR A 29 3.20 -20.75 3.23
N SER A 30 3.82 -21.05 4.38
CA SER A 30 4.10 -22.42 4.81
C SER A 30 2.84 -23.23 5.16
N ASP A 31 1.73 -22.56 5.50
CA ASP A 31 0.43 -23.19 5.66
C ASP A 31 -0.30 -23.17 4.30
N VAL A 32 -0.04 -24.23 3.53
CA VAL A 32 -0.55 -24.38 2.17
C VAL A 32 -2.08 -24.36 2.13
N GLU A 33 -2.74 -25.08 3.04
CA GLU A 33 -4.21 -25.19 3.04
C GLU A 33 -4.88 -23.87 3.41
N ALA A 34 -4.41 -23.19 4.45
CA ALA A 34 -4.92 -21.87 4.81
C ALA A 34 -4.71 -20.86 3.67
N SER A 35 -3.53 -20.89 3.03
CA SER A 35 -3.22 -20.00 1.92
C SER A 35 -4.07 -20.27 0.68
N VAL A 36 -4.32 -21.54 0.33
CA VAL A 36 -5.24 -21.91 -0.76
C VAL A 36 -6.64 -21.43 -0.45
N SER A 37 -7.15 -21.70 0.77
CA SER A 37 -8.49 -21.24 1.18
C SER A 37 -8.64 -19.73 1.08
N GLN A 38 -7.62 -18.97 1.53
CA GLN A 38 -7.62 -17.51 1.43
C GLN A 38 -7.56 -17.05 -0.03
N CYS A 39 -6.70 -17.62 -0.88
CA CYS A 39 -6.63 -17.29 -2.30
C CYS A 39 -7.97 -17.54 -3.01
N VAL A 40 -8.67 -18.65 -2.72
CA VAL A 40 -10.01 -18.94 -3.25
C VAL A 40 -11.00 -17.86 -2.86
N ARG A 41 -11.00 -17.44 -1.59
CA ARG A 41 -11.87 -16.38 -1.07
C ARG A 41 -11.59 -15.05 -1.74
N LEU A 42 -10.32 -14.68 -1.87
CA LEU A 42 -9.89 -13.43 -2.52
C LEU A 42 -10.20 -13.41 -4.02
N HIS A 43 -10.02 -14.53 -4.72
CA HIS A 43 -10.44 -14.69 -6.11
C HIS A 43 -11.95 -14.44 -6.26
N LYS A 44 -12.78 -15.09 -5.41
CA LYS A 44 -14.25 -14.89 -5.43
C LYS A 44 -14.67 -13.46 -5.09
N ALA A 45 -13.88 -12.75 -4.31
CA ALA A 45 -14.09 -11.34 -3.98
C ALA A 45 -13.61 -10.37 -5.08
N GLY A 46 -13.08 -10.88 -6.21
CA GLY A 46 -12.72 -10.08 -7.38
C GLY A 46 -11.24 -9.70 -7.50
N ALA A 47 -10.35 -10.32 -6.72
CA ALA A 47 -8.91 -10.11 -6.88
C ALA A 47 -8.43 -10.57 -8.26
N GLN A 48 -7.79 -9.68 -9.00
CA GLN A 48 -7.20 -9.99 -10.30
C GLN A 48 -5.75 -10.49 -10.19
N LEU A 49 -5.06 -10.11 -9.11
CA LEU A 49 -3.73 -10.59 -8.74
C LEU A 49 -3.70 -10.85 -7.25
N ILE A 50 -3.10 -11.96 -6.81
CA ILE A 50 -2.96 -12.30 -5.40
C ILE A 50 -1.48 -12.44 -5.04
N ARG A 51 -1.03 -11.69 -4.01
CA ARG A 51 0.35 -11.70 -3.56
C ARG A 51 0.52 -12.53 -2.29
N LEU A 52 1.57 -13.34 -2.24
CA LEU A 52 1.99 -14.10 -1.07
C LEU A 52 3.44 -13.77 -0.71
N THR A 53 3.79 -13.82 0.58
CA THR A 53 5.17 -13.62 1.04
C THR A 53 5.99 -14.89 0.86
N VAL A 54 7.27 -14.75 0.45
CA VAL A 54 8.20 -15.88 0.30
C VAL A 54 9.50 -15.55 1.05
N PRO A 55 9.54 -15.75 2.38
CA PRO A 55 10.69 -15.38 3.20
C PRO A 55 11.84 -16.40 3.19
N SER A 56 11.65 -17.63 2.68
CA SER A 56 12.69 -18.65 2.63
C SER A 56 12.50 -19.61 1.45
N MET A 57 13.56 -20.39 1.13
CA MET A 57 13.52 -21.39 0.07
C MET A 57 12.45 -22.48 0.30
N ALA A 58 12.14 -22.81 1.55
CA ALA A 58 11.07 -23.77 1.86
C ALA A 58 9.71 -23.28 1.38
N GLN A 59 9.45 -21.97 1.47
CA GLN A 59 8.18 -21.40 0.98
C GLN A 59 8.10 -21.29 -0.56
N VAL A 60 9.19 -21.40 -1.28
CA VAL A 60 9.13 -21.54 -2.75
C VAL A 60 8.36 -22.82 -3.12
N GLU A 61 8.66 -23.93 -2.44
CA GLU A 61 7.94 -25.17 -2.65
C GLU A 61 6.48 -25.10 -2.15
N SER A 62 6.25 -24.48 -1.00
CA SER A 62 4.88 -24.25 -0.53
C SER A 62 4.06 -23.46 -1.55
N LEU A 63 4.65 -22.42 -2.16
CA LEU A 63 3.97 -21.62 -3.17
C LEU A 63 3.68 -22.41 -4.46
N ARG A 64 4.56 -23.34 -4.86
CA ARG A 64 4.32 -24.27 -5.96
C ARG A 64 3.07 -25.12 -5.67
N GLN A 65 2.99 -25.73 -4.49
CA GLN A 65 1.84 -26.52 -4.06
C GLN A 65 0.54 -25.69 -4.00
N ILE A 66 0.61 -24.46 -3.49
CA ILE A 66 -0.54 -23.52 -3.49
C ILE A 66 -1.02 -23.31 -4.91
N LYS A 67 -0.12 -22.99 -5.84
CA LYS A 67 -0.46 -22.77 -7.26
C LYS A 67 -1.11 -24.00 -7.88
N GLU A 68 -0.53 -25.17 -7.70
CA GLU A 68 -1.06 -26.43 -8.22
C GLU A 68 -2.48 -26.72 -7.71
N LYS A 69 -2.71 -26.55 -6.39
CA LYS A 69 -4.04 -26.73 -5.79
C LYS A 69 -5.08 -25.73 -6.28
N LEU A 70 -4.69 -24.49 -6.54
CA LEU A 70 -5.57 -23.48 -7.13
C LEU A 70 -5.92 -23.83 -8.58
N ARG A 71 -4.93 -24.23 -9.39
CA ARG A 71 -5.15 -24.66 -10.79
C ARG A 71 -6.05 -25.88 -10.87
N ALA A 72 -5.88 -26.85 -9.95
CA ALA A 72 -6.75 -28.03 -9.85
C ALA A 72 -8.22 -27.67 -9.52
N GLN A 73 -8.48 -26.51 -8.92
CA GLN A 73 -9.81 -25.96 -8.64
C GLN A 73 -10.34 -25.04 -9.76
N GLY A 74 -9.61 -24.92 -10.89
CA GLY A 74 -9.97 -24.04 -12.00
C GLY A 74 -9.74 -22.56 -11.74
N ILE A 75 -8.95 -22.20 -10.71
CA ILE A 75 -8.60 -20.81 -10.37
C ILE A 75 -7.28 -20.48 -11.05
N ASP A 76 -7.31 -19.59 -12.01
CA ASP A 76 -6.18 -19.15 -12.83
C ASP A 76 -5.66 -17.74 -12.47
N THR A 77 -6.17 -17.13 -11.42
CA THR A 77 -5.68 -15.84 -10.90
C THR A 77 -4.15 -15.89 -10.72
N PRO A 78 -3.40 -14.96 -11.37
CA PRO A 78 -1.96 -14.96 -11.27
C PRO A 78 -1.47 -14.68 -9.85
N LEU A 79 -0.42 -15.41 -9.46
CA LEU A 79 0.21 -15.27 -8.16
C LEU A 79 1.44 -14.35 -8.25
N VAL A 80 1.63 -13.55 -7.19
CA VAL A 80 2.75 -12.64 -7.05
C VAL A 80 3.56 -13.03 -5.82
N ALA A 81 4.85 -13.35 -6.00
CA ALA A 81 5.75 -13.61 -4.88
C ALA A 81 6.35 -12.32 -4.35
N ASP A 82 6.28 -12.12 -3.04
CA ASP A 82 6.87 -10.98 -2.34
C ASP A 82 8.18 -11.41 -1.64
N VAL A 83 9.30 -11.07 -2.27
CA VAL A 83 10.63 -11.46 -1.79
C VAL A 83 11.39 -10.27 -1.22
N HIS A 84 12.02 -10.48 -0.09
CA HIS A 84 12.89 -9.52 0.59
C HIS A 84 14.21 -10.18 1.00
N PHE A 85 15.31 -9.42 0.99
CA PHE A 85 16.64 -9.79 1.49
C PHE A 85 17.31 -11.01 0.83
N SER A 86 16.77 -11.58 -0.24
CA SER A 86 17.40 -12.73 -0.92
C SER A 86 17.13 -12.71 -2.41
N SER A 87 18.17 -12.43 -3.17
CA SER A 87 18.16 -12.59 -4.64
C SER A 87 17.98 -14.03 -5.06
N GLU A 88 18.50 -15.00 -4.31
CA GLU A 88 18.40 -16.44 -4.61
C GLU A 88 16.93 -16.91 -4.55
N ILE A 89 16.18 -16.47 -3.53
CA ILE A 89 14.75 -16.77 -3.43
C ILE A 89 13.98 -16.13 -4.59
N ALA A 90 14.32 -14.88 -4.95
CA ALA A 90 13.69 -14.19 -6.08
C ALA A 90 13.89 -14.95 -7.40
N ILE A 91 15.10 -15.46 -7.64
CA ILE A 91 15.44 -16.26 -8.82
C ILE A 91 14.67 -17.59 -8.80
N ALA A 92 14.68 -18.31 -7.68
CA ALA A 92 14.00 -19.60 -7.57
C ALA A 92 12.47 -19.49 -7.73
N VAL A 93 11.86 -18.47 -7.16
CA VAL A 93 10.39 -18.30 -7.22
C VAL A 93 9.91 -17.79 -8.58
N ALA A 94 10.79 -17.17 -9.38
CA ALA A 94 10.47 -16.70 -10.72
C ALA A 94 10.07 -17.83 -11.69
N GLU A 95 10.47 -19.06 -11.42
CA GLU A 95 10.03 -20.27 -12.16
C GLU A 95 8.62 -20.74 -11.75
N VAL A 96 8.09 -20.22 -10.64
CA VAL A 96 6.85 -20.73 -10.05
C VAL A 96 5.68 -19.79 -10.30
N VAL A 97 5.88 -18.47 -10.18
CA VAL A 97 4.82 -17.47 -10.20
C VAL A 97 4.78 -16.65 -11.49
N GLU A 98 3.70 -15.94 -11.70
CA GLU A 98 3.53 -15.06 -12.85
C GLU A 98 4.18 -13.67 -12.64
N LYS A 99 4.46 -13.28 -11.37
CA LYS A 99 5.18 -12.04 -11.07
C LYS A 99 5.99 -12.16 -9.79
N VAL A 100 7.22 -11.68 -9.81
CA VAL A 100 8.07 -11.55 -8.61
C VAL A 100 8.17 -10.08 -8.21
N ARG A 101 7.93 -9.76 -6.93
CA ARG A 101 8.24 -8.45 -6.37
C ARG A 101 9.58 -8.50 -5.64
N ILE A 102 10.45 -7.61 -6.02
CA ILE A 102 11.71 -7.32 -5.33
C ILE A 102 11.72 -5.89 -4.81
N ASN A 103 12.56 -5.64 -3.80
CA ASN A 103 12.78 -4.29 -3.28
C ASN A 103 14.25 -3.87 -3.51
N PRO A 104 14.49 -2.81 -4.31
CA PRO A 104 15.82 -2.26 -4.54
C PRO A 104 16.66 -2.06 -3.27
N GLY A 105 16.06 -1.54 -2.22
CA GLY A 105 16.75 -1.20 -0.98
C GLY A 105 17.21 -2.39 -0.15
N ASN A 106 16.75 -3.62 -0.45
CA ASN A 106 17.12 -4.81 0.30
C ASN A 106 17.30 -6.08 -0.55
N PHE A 107 17.42 -5.95 -1.86
CA PHE A 107 17.60 -7.09 -2.76
C PHE A 107 18.95 -7.79 -2.54
N HIS A 108 20.01 -7.01 -2.37
CA HIS A 108 21.36 -7.49 -2.02
C HIS A 108 22.14 -6.37 -1.32
N LYS A 109 22.98 -6.71 -0.34
CA LYS A 109 23.78 -5.74 0.43
C LYS A 109 24.87 -5.06 -0.40
N ASP A 110 25.51 -5.82 -1.31
CA ASP A 110 26.54 -5.36 -2.21
C ASP A 110 25.89 -4.95 -3.56
N HIS A 111 26.16 -3.73 -4.01
CA HIS A 111 25.56 -3.15 -5.20
C HIS A 111 25.99 -3.83 -6.50
N GLU A 112 27.27 -4.20 -6.63
CA GLU A 112 27.77 -4.88 -7.85
C GLU A 112 27.19 -6.29 -7.94
N LYS A 113 27.12 -7.01 -6.83
CA LYS A 113 26.45 -8.31 -6.77
C LYS A 113 24.97 -8.20 -7.00
N ALA A 114 24.33 -7.08 -6.58
CA ALA A 114 22.93 -6.82 -6.88
C ALA A 114 22.69 -6.77 -8.40
N ARG A 115 23.56 -6.11 -9.17
CA ARG A 115 23.48 -6.06 -10.64
C ARG A 115 23.63 -7.44 -11.27
N GLU A 116 24.62 -8.23 -10.85
CA GLU A 116 24.85 -9.57 -11.31
C GLU A 116 23.65 -10.50 -11.02
N GLN A 117 23.17 -10.51 -9.77
CA GLN A 117 22.01 -11.32 -9.39
C GLN A 117 20.72 -10.87 -10.05
N PHE A 118 20.57 -9.58 -10.31
CA PHE A 118 19.42 -9.06 -11.04
C PHE A 118 19.43 -9.51 -12.51
N ALA A 119 20.59 -9.51 -13.19
CA ALA A 119 20.73 -10.03 -14.53
C ALA A 119 20.32 -11.52 -14.60
N ARG A 120 20.75 -12.34 -13.62
CA ARG A 120 20.31 -13.75 -13.50
C ARG A 120 18.80 -13.87 -13.29
N LEU A 121 18.20 -13.03 -12.43
CA LEU A 121 16.75 -13.00 -12.25
C LEU A 121 16.03 -12.68 -13.56
N VAL A 122 16.53 -11.70 -14.31
CA VAL A 122 15.97 -11.33 -15.63
C VAL A 122 16.03 -12.50 -16.62
N GLU A 123 17.13 -13.23 -16.68
CA GLU A 123 17.26 -14.43 -17.54
C GLU A 123 16.18 -15.47 -17.22
N VAL A 124 15.99 -15.78 -15.93
CA VAL A 124 14.94 -16.72 -15.50
C VAL A 124 13.55 -16.18 -15.81
N CYS A 125 13.31 -14.89 -15.57
CA CYS A 125 12.03 -14.27 -15.90
C CYS A 125 11.71 -14.27 -17.41
N LYS A 126 12.72 -14.04 -18.27
CA LYS A 126 12.57 -14.16 -19.72
C LYS A 126 12.21 -15.59 -20.14
N ALA A 127 12.89 -16.59 -19.58
CA ALA A 127 12.66 -17.99 -19.89
C ALA A 127 11.26 -18.48 -19.49
N ASN A 128 10.68 -17.94 -18.42
CA ASN A 128 9.39 -18.36 -17.86
C ASN A 128 8.22 -17.39 -18.17
N GLY A 129 8.47 -16.27 -18.84
CA GLY A 129 7.46 -15.23 -19.07
C GLY A 129 7.00 -14.51 -17.79
N THR A 130 7.83 -14.54 -16.75
CA THR A 130 7.53 -13.97 -15.43
C THR A 130 7.79 -12.48 -15.44
N ALA A 131 6.83 -11.69 -14.94
CA ALA A 131 7.01 -10.25 -14.75
C ALA A 131 7.81 -9.94 -13.47
N ILE A 132 8.50 -8.81 -13.46
CA ILE A 132 9.15 -8.29 -12.25
C ILE A 132 8.39 -7.04 -11.79
N ARG A 133 8.12 -6.94 -10.48
CA ARG A 133 7.77 -5.66 -9.87
C ARG A 133 8.94 -5.12 -9.05
N ILE A 134 9.48 -4.00 -9.52
CA ILE A 134 10.44 -3.19 -8.76
C ILE A 134 9.63 -2.37 -7.77
N GLY A 135 9.64 -2.79 -6.50
CA GLY A 135 8.77 -2.28 -5.46
C GLY A 135 9.53 -1.64 -4.31
N LEU A 136 9.65 -0.32 -4.31
CA LEU A 136 10.31 0.46 -3.27
C LEU A 136 9.29 1.03 -2.30
N ASN A 137 9.65 1.06 -1.01
CA ASN A 137 8.93 1.77 0.03
C ASN A 137 9.81 2.88 0.61
N HIS A 138 9.21 4.01 1.00
CA HIS A 138 9.92 5.18 1.56
C HIS A 138 10.83 4.82 2.74
N GLY A 139 10.42 3.88 3.58
CA GLY A 139 11.22 3.42 4.71
C GLY A 139 12.37 2.45 4.40
N SER A 140 12.55 2.04 3.12
CA SER A 140 13.52 1.00 2.73
C SER A 140 14.34 1.39 1.49
N LEU A 141 14.85 2.61 1.45
CA LEU A 141 15.66 3.15 0.35
C LEU A 141 17.07 2.56 0.25
N GLY A 142 17.60 2.03 1.36
CA GLY A 142 19.01 1.62 1.49
C GLY A 142 19.94 2.80 1.82
N GLU A 143 21.03 2.49 2.54
CA GLU A 143 21.96 3.50 3.09
C GLU A 143 22.60 4.37 2.00
N ARG A 144 22.98 3.79 0.87
CA ARG A 144 23.62 4.50 -0.24
C ARG A 144 22.73 5.61 -0.81
N ILE A 145 21.48 5.30 -1.10
CA ILE A 145 20.53 6.27 -1.67
C ILE A 145 20.17 7.32 -0.63
N THR A 146 19.91 6.90 0.62
CA THR A 146 19.60 7.83 1.70
C THR A 146 20.77 8.77 2.00
N GLY A 147 22.01 8.30 1.88
CA GLY A 147 23.22 9.13 2.04
C GLY A 147 23.38 10.19 0.94
N LEU A 148 22.92 9.90 -0.29
CA LEU A 148 23.03 10.82 -1.43
C LEU A 148 21.89 11.83 -1.49
N TYR A 149 20.66 11.41 -1.23
CA TYR A 149 19.44 12.18 -1.50
C TYR A 149 18.54 12.40 -0.28
N GLY A 150 18.92 11.89 0.89
CA GLY A 150 18.08 11.89 2.09
C GLY A 150 16.91 10.93 1.98
N ASN A 151 15.95 11.05 2.90
CA ASN A 151 14.69 10.29 2.85
C ASN A 151 13.59 11.13 2.16
N THR A 152 13.64 11.23 0.85
CA THR A 152 12.84 12.18 0.05
C THR A 152 12.14 11.49 -1.13
N PRO A 153 11.09 12.12 -1.72
CA PRO A 153 10.50 11.66 -2.98
C PRO A 153 11.51 11.53 -4.12
N LEU A 154 12.50 12.44 -4.18
CA LEU A 154 13.57 12.38 -5.15
C LEU A 154 14.44 11.13 -4.96
N ALA A 155 14.80 10.80 -3.72
CA ALA A 155 15.55 9.58 -3.41
C ALA A 155 14.82 8.32 -3.87
N MET A 156 13.49 8.27 -3.69
CA MET A 156 12.66 7.17 -4.18
C MET A 156 12.72 7.03 -5.70
N LYS A 157 12.60 8.16 -6.42
CA LYS A 157 12.68 8.20 -7.87
C LYS A 157 14.06 7.73 -8.36
N GLU A 158 15.16 8.28 -7.82
CA GLU A 158 16.52 7.92 -8.22
C GLU A 158 16.84 6.44 -7.96
N ALA A 159 16.45 5.91 -6.79
CA ALA A 159 16.63 4.49 -6.47
C ALA A 159 15.98 3.57 -7.51
N VAL A 160 14.77 3.89 -7.96
CA VAL A 160 14.05 3.09 -8.94
C VAL A 160 14.62 3.28 -10.35
N MET A 161 15.00 4.50 -10.74
CA MET A 161 15.57 4.78 -12.06
C MET A 161 16.84 3.97 -12.32
N GLU A 162 17.71 3.76 -11.32
CA GLU A 162 18.87 2.88 -11.44
C GLU A 162 18.47 1.44 -11.83
N TRP A 163 17.40 0.92 -11.25
CA TRP A 163 16.92 -0.44 -11.55
C TRP A 163 16.21 -0.52 -12.89
N LEU A 164 15.48 0.52 -13.28
CA LEU A 164 14.90 0.60 -14.62
C LEU A 164 15.97 0.67 -15.70
N GLN A 165 17.07 1.37 -15.45
CA GLN A 165 18.23 1.37 -16.34
C GLN A 165 18.80 -0.04 -16.50
N MET A 166 18.94 -0.82 -15.41
CA MET A 166 19.36 -2.22 -15.49
C MET A 166 18.37 -3.08 -16.29
N CYS A 167 17.07 -2.81 -16.21
CA CYS A 167 16.07 -3.51 -17.04
C CYS A 167 16.31 -3.24 -18.53
N VAL A 168 16.52 -1.98 -18.91
CA VAL A 168 16.78 -1.57 -20.30
C VAL A 168 18.11 -2.17 -20.81
N GLU A 169 19.17 -2.14 -20.01
CA GLU A 169 20.48 -2.74 -20.31
C GLU A 169 20.38 -4.28 -20.55
N ASN A 170 19.45 -4.94 -19.88
CA ASN A 170 19.17 -6.36 -20.06
C ASN A 170 18.06 -6.65 -21.08
N ASP A 171 17.58 -5.67 -21.84
CA ASP A 171 16.46 -5.79 -22.78
C ASP A 171 15.24 -6.49 -22.16
N PHE A 172 14.85 -6.02 -20.96
CA PHE A 172 13.73 -6.58 -20.19
C PHE A 172 12.69 -5.54 -19.83
N TYR A 173 11.52 -5.64 -20.45
CA TYR A 173 10.45 -4.64 -20.33
C TYR A 173 9.19 -5.18 -19.64
N ASN A 174 9.15 -6.46 -19.26
CA ASN A 174 8.02 -7.04 -18.51
C ASN A 174 8.08 -6.65 -17.03
N VAL A 175 8.05 -5.33 -16.78
CA VAL A 175 8.31 -4.71 -15.47
C VAL A 175 7.19 -3.78 -15.07
N VAL A 176 6.77 -3.89 -13.80
CA VAL A 176 5.85 -2.97 -13.11
C VAL A 176 6.63 -2.26 -12.00
N VAL A 177 6.32 -1.00 -11.72
CA VAL A 177 7.04 -0.21 -10.72
C VAL A 177 6.13 0.25 -9.60
N SER A 178 6.64 0.32 -8.38
CA SER A 178 5.91 0.95 -7.27
C SER A 178 6.82 1.72 -6.33
N LEU A 179 6.36 2.92 -5.94
CA LEU A 179 6.98 3.85 -4.99
C LEU A 179 5.98 4.13 -3.86
N LYS A 180 6.00 3.37 -2.80
CA LYS A 180 4.98 3.45 -1.75
C LYS A 180 5.50 4.20 -0.53
N ALA A 181 4.60 4.95 0.12
CA ALA A 181 4.83 5.58 1.40
C ALA A 181 3.52 5.58 2.21
N SER A 182 3.64 5.69 3.53
CA SER A 182 2.51 5.94 4.43
C SER A 182 2.07 7.40 4.40
N ASN A 183 2.99 8.31 4.11
CA ASN A 183 2.72 9.71 3.86
C ASN A 183 2.20 9.91 2.43
N THR A 184 0.94 10.31 2.29
CA THR A 184 0.26 10.48 0.99
C THR A 184 0.92 11.52 0.11
N PHE A 185 1.40 12.63 0.67
CA PHE A 185 2.11 13.68 -0.08
C PHE A 185 3.43 13.14 -0.65
N VAL A 186 4.25 12.47 0.17
CA VAL A 186 5.52 11.87 -0.26
C VAL A 186 5.29 10.84 -1.37
N MET A 187 4.25 10.00 -1.20
CA MET A 187 3.89 9.01 -2.21
C MET A 187 3.53 9.66 -3.54
N VAL A 188 2.59 10.61 -3.52
CA VAL A 188 2.12 11.29 -4.75
C VAL A 188 3.26 11.99 -5.47
N GLU A 189 4.09 12.74 -4.76
CA GLU A 189 5.24 13.43 -5.36
C GLU A 189 6.28 12.45 -5.94
N ALA A 190 6.57 11.34 -5.26
CA ALA A 190 7.51 10.35 -5.78
C ALA A 190 7.03 9.74 -7.12
N TYR A 191 5.74 9.42 -7.24
CA TYR A 191 5.18 8.91 -8.48
C TYR A 191 5.13 9.97 -9.59
N ARG A 192 4.83 11.24 -9.27
CA ARG A 192 4.86 12.35 -10.24
C ARG A 192 6.26 12.55 -10.80
N LEU A 193 7.27 12.57 -9.92
CA LEU A 193 8.68 12.69 -10.34
C LEU A 193 9.11 11.53 -11.24
N LEU A 194 8.75 10.28 -10.85
CA LEU A 194 9.09 9.10 -11.64
C LEU A 194 8.36 9.09 -12.99
N ALA A 195 7.07 9.39 -13.01
CA ALA A 195 6.28 9.42 -14.24
C ALA A 195 6.83 10.43 -15.25
N ASN A 196 7.20 11.63 -14.78
CA ASN A 196 7.81 12.67 -15.61
C ASN A 196 9.18 12.22 -16.13
N GLU A 197 10.02 11.62 -15.30
CA GLU A 197 11.35 11.15 -15.72
C GLU A 197 11.27 10.05 -16.79
N MET A 198 10.38 9.05 -16.59
CA MET A 198 10.16 7.99 -17.57
C MET A 198 9.64 8.53 -18.91
N GLN A 199 8.77 9.54 -18.89
CA GLN A 199 8.28 10.21 -20.10
C GLN A 199 9.42 10.92 -20.83
N ASN A 200 10.29 11.64 -20.10
CA ASN A 200 11.46 12.33 -20.67
C ASN A 200 12.45 11.35 -21.33
N GLN A 201 12.58 10.15 -20.77
CA GLN A 201 13.43 9.09 -21.32
C GLN A 201 12.76 8.27 -22.43
N GLY A 202 11.46 8.46 -22.67
CA GLY A 202 10.71 7.80 -23.74
C GLY A 202 10.34 6.33 -23.47
N VAL A 203 10.60 5.81 -22.27
CA VAL A 203 10.21 4.45 -21.84
C VAL A 203 9.39 4.53 -20.55
N VAL A 204 8.10 4.27 -20.65
CA VAL A 204 7.16 4.44 -19.53
C VAL A 204 6.66 3.08 -19.05
N PHE A 205 7.18 2.61 -17.94
CA PHE A 205 6.75 1.37 -17.31
C PHE A 205 5.42 1.54 -16.54
N PRO A 206 4.53 0.54 -16.53
CA PRO A 206 3.30 0.59 -15.74
C PRO A 206 3.57 0.75 -14.24
N LEU A 207 2.71 1.53 -13.57
CA LEU A 207 2.84 1.87 -12.17
C LEU A 207 1.79 1.15 -11.31
N HIS A 208 2.24 0.57 -10.19
CA HIS A 208 1.41 -0.05 -9.17
C HIS A 208 1.27 0.87 -7.97
N LEU A 209 0.10 1.46 -7.81
CA LEU A 209 -0.18 2.43 -6.76
C LEU A 209 -0.62 1.79 -5.44
N GLY A 210 -0.40 2.49 -4.35
CA GLY A 210 -0.92 2.14 -3.03
C GLY A 210 -0.23 2.93 -1.92
N VAL A 211 -1.02 3.37 -0.95
CA VAL A 211 -0.52 3.90 0.31
C VAL A 211 -0.16 2.72 1.21
N THR A 212 1.03 2.72 1.80
CA THR A 212 1.41 1.70 2.78
C THR A 212 0.90 2.08 4.17
N GLU A 213 0.67 1.08 5.00
CA GLU A 213 0.35 1.27 6.41
C GLU A 213 -0.77 2.30 6.64
N ALA A 214 -1.86 2.19 5.84
CA ALA A 214 -2.95 3.17 5.87
C ALA A 214 -3.81 3.08 7.15
N GLY A 215 -3.68 2.01 7.91
CA GLY A 215 -4.53 1.74 9.07
C GLY A 215 -5.81 0.99 8.68
N ASN A 216 -6.89 1.19 9.42
CA ASN A 216 -8.16 0.48 9.23
C ASN A 216 -9.37 1.45 9.24
N GLY A 217 -10.56 0.88 9.09
CA GLY A 217 -11.82 1.63 9.13
C GLY A 217 -11.94 2.70 8.05
N ASP A 218 -12.77 3.69 8.30
CA ASP A 218 -13.02 4.80 7.37
C ASP A 218 -11.73 5.59 7.09
N GLY A 219 -10.91 5.85 8.11
CA GLY A 219 -9.66 6.58 7.96
C GLY A 219 -8.65 5.89 7.03
N GLY A 220 -8.49 4.55 7.13
CA GLY A 220 -7.64 3.78 6.24
C GLY A 220 -8.12 3.82 4.78
N ARG A 221 -9.43 3.73 4.57
CA ARG A 221 -10.07 3.84 3.27
C ARG A 221 -9.89 5.22 2.66
N ILE A 222 -10.16 6.28 3.44
CA ILE A 222 -9.96 7.68 3.03
C ILE A 222 -8.49 7.92 2.66
N LYS A 223 -7.55 7.52 3.50
CA LYS A 223 -6.12 7.70 3.27
C LYS A 223 -5.66 7.01 1.98
N SER A 224 -6.11 5.78 1.75
CA SER A 224 -5.85 5.03 0.52
C SER A 224 -6.47 5.69 -0.71
N ALA A 225 -7.74 6.11 -0.60
CA ALA A 225 -8.46 6.78 -1.69
C ALA A 225 -7.81 8.12 -2.06
N VAL A 226 -7.44 8.95 -1.09
CA VAL A 226 -6.76 10.24 -1.30
C VAL A 226 -5.46 10.05 -2.09
N GLY A 227 -4.57 9.16 -1.63
CA GLY A 227 -3.27 8.97 -2.28
C GLY A 227 -3.38 8.35 -3.66
N ILE A 228 -4.19 7.30 -3.82
CA ILE A 228 -4.34 6.59 -5.10
C ILE A 228 -5.10 7.44 -6.12
N SER A 229 -6.19 8.08 -5.71
CA SER A 229 -7.04 8.87 -6.61
C SER A 229 -6.31 10.11 -7.15
N ALA A 230 -5.46 10.74 -6.35
CA ALA A 230 -4.67 11.88 -6.79
C ALA A 230 -3.87 11.55 -8.04
N LEU A 231 -3.22 10.37 -8.08
CA LEU A 231 -2.43 9.91 -9.21
C LEU A 231 -3.30 9.39 -10.37
N LEU A 232 -4.33 8.60 -10.09
CA LEU A 232 -5.23 8.08 -11.13
C LEU A 232 -5.96 9.20 -11.88
N SER A 233 -6.30 10.31 -11.21
CA SER A 233 -6.91 11.49 -11.83
C SER A 233 -5.97 12.21 -12.83
N GLU A 234 -4.66 12.01 -12.69
CA GLU A 234 -3.62 12.51 -13.60
C GLU A 234 -3.25 11.49 -14.69
N GLY A 235 -3.94 10.34 -14.75
CA GLY A 235 -3.61 9.24 -15.65
C GLY A 235 -2.34 8.48 -15.26
N ILE A 236 -1.90 8.60 -14.01
CA ILE A 236 -0.74 7.90 -13.45
C ILE A 236 -1.24 6.69 -12.67
N GLY A 237 -0.86 5.48 -13.10
CA GLY A 237 -1.20 4.23 -12.44
C GLY A 237 -1.99 3.24 -13.28
N ASN A 238 -1.58 1.97 -13.25
CA ASN A 238 -2.13 0.88 -14.07
C ASN A 238 -2.59 -0.31 -13.22
N THR A 239 -2.19 -0.35 -11.96
CA THR A 239 -2.65 -1.35 -10.99
C THR A 239 -2.62 -0.76 -9.59
N VAL A 240 -3.51 -1.22 -8.73
CA VAL A 240 -3.68 -0.68 -7.37
C VAL A 240 -3.73 -1.79 -6.34
N ARG A 241 -3.23 -1.49 -5.13
CA ARG A 241 -3.54 -2.22 -3.92
C ARG A 241 -3.86 -1.25 -2.80
N VAL A 242 -5.03 -1.40 -2.22
CA VAL A 242 -5.40 -0.81 -0.93
C VAL A 242 -4.77 -1.67 0.17
N SER A 243 -4.24 -1.07 1.23
CA SER A 243 -3.56 -1.78 2.32
C SER A 243 -4.20 -1.41 3.65
N LEU A 244 -5.08 -2.27 4.14
CA LEU A 244 -5.80 -2.06 5.40
C LEU A 244 -5.32 -3.04 6.46
N THR A 245 -5.31 -2.61 7.73
CA THR A 245 -5.08 -3.46 8.91
C THR A 245 -6.37 -4.19 9.26
N GLU A 246 -6.88 -4.97 8.30
CA GLU A 246 -8.14 -5.72 8.34
C GLU A 246 -7.99 -7.03 7.54
N ASP A 247 -9.08 -7.80 7.41
CA ASP A 247 -9.12 -8.90 6.45
C ASP A 247 -8.82 -8.40 5.03
N PRO A 248 -7.91 -9.04 4.29
CA PRO A 248 -7.55 -8.61 2.93
C PRO A 248 -8.71 -8.53 1.93
N ALA A 249 -9.82 -9.24 2.18
CA ALA A 249 -11.01 -9.12 1.34
C ALA A 249 -11.66 -7.72 1.42
N ASN A 250 -11.49 -7.01 2.55
CA ASN A 250 -12.02 -5.66 2.75
C ASN A 250 -11.27 -4.59 1.92
N GLU A 251 -10.07 -4.92 1.41
CA GLU A 251 -9.32 -4.05 0.51
C GLU A 251 -9.97 -3.97 -0.89
N LEU A 252 -10.61 -5.05 -1.33
CA LEU A 252 -11.07 -5.23 -2.71
C LEU A 252 -12.20 -4.28 -3.14
N PRO A 253 -13.26 -4.04 -2.33
CA PRO A 253 -14.31 -3.08 -2.72
C PRO A 253 -13.76 -1.68 -2.98
N VAL A 254 -12.85 -1.20 -2.13
CA VAL A 254 -12.21 0.11 -2.27
C VAL A 254 -11.33 0.17 -3.52
N ALA A 255 -10.51 -0.86 -3.75
CA ALA A 255 -9.65 -0.95 -4.92
C ALA A 255 -10.45 -1.06 -6.22
N GLN A 256 -11.55 -1.83 -6.21
CA GLN A 256 -12.47 -1.95 -7.35
C GLN A 256 -13.17 -0.63 -7.64
N TYR A 257 -13.67 0.06 -6.59
CA TYR A 257 -14.25 1.40 -6.74
C TYR A 257 -13.28 2.36 -7.45
N LEU A 258 -12.01 2.42 -7.02
CA LEU A 258 -11.00 3.28 -7.64
C LEU A 258 -10.74 2.91 -9.10
N SER A 259 -10.63 1.61 -9.39
CA SER A 259 -10.49 1.13 -10.78
C SER A 259 -11.68 1.54 -11.66
N ASP A 260 -12.91 1.36 -11.18
CA ASP A 260 -14.13 1.67 -11.94
C ASP A 260 -14.33 3.18 -12.13
N ARG A 261 -14.05 3.98 -11.10
CA ARG A 261 -14.17 5.43 -11.16
C ARG A 261 -13.23 6.02 -12.22
N TYR A 262 -11.96 5.66 -12.20
CA TYR A 262 -10.98 6.19 -13.15
C TYR A 262 -10.98 5.45 -14.50
N GLY A 263 -11.58 4.28 -14.57
CA GLY A 263 -12.02 3.62 -15.79
C GLY A 263 -13.30 4.20 -16.42
N ARG A 264 -13.88 5.28 -15.83
CA ARG A 264 -15.11 5.96 -16.26
C ARG A 264 -16.35 5.06 -16.28
N ARG A 265 -16.38 4.02 -15.45
CA ARG A 265 -17.55 3.14 -15.27
C ARG A 265 -18.56 3.66 -14.26
N ILE A 266 -18.07 4.47 -13.32
CA ILE A 266 -18.86 5.13 -12.27
C ILE A 266 -18.48 6.60 -12.15
N HIS A 267 -19.43 7.40 -11.68
CA HIS A 267 -19.24 8.85 -11.46
C HIS A 267 -19.48 9.21 -9.99
N SER A 268 -19.01 10.38 -9.57
CA SER A 268 -19.28 10.92 -8.24
C SER A 268 -20.79 11.09 -8.01
N THR A 269 -21.19 10.88 -6.76
CA THR A 269 -22.57 11.17 -6.28
C THR A 269 -22.71 12.61 -5.76
N MET A 270 -21.71 13.46 -5.99
CA MET A 270 -21.78 14.88 -5.67
C MET A 270 -22.87 15.57 -6.53
N SER A 271 -23.86 16.14 -5.87
CA SER A 271 -24.99 16.81 -6.51
C SER A 271 -24.76 18.31 -6.70
N SER A 272 -23.98 18.94 -5.83
CA SER A 272 -23.60 20.35 -5.99
C SER A 272 -22.23 20.65 -5.37
N LEU A 273 -21.58 21.70 -5.88
CA LEU A 273 -20.32 22.23 -5.38
C LEU A 273 -20.36 23.76 -5.46
N SER A 274 -20.10 24.44 -4.33
CA SER A 274 -19.81 25.87 -4.29
C SER A 274 -18.40 26.13 -3.76
N LEU A 275 -17.77 27.19 -4.23
CA LEU A 275 -16.42 27.60 -3.82
C LEU A 275 -16.46 29.02 -3.27
N GLU A 276 -15.92 29.20 -2.07
CA GLU A 276 -15.74 30.48 -1.38
C GLU A 276 -14.23 30.67 -1.12
N GLY A 277 -13.52 31.24 -2.10
CA GLY A 277 -12.06 31.27 -2.06
C GLY A 277 -11.48 29.87 -2.12
N LYS A 278 -10.74 29.46 -1.07
CA LYS A 278 -10.17 28.10 -0.91
C LYS A 278 -11.02 27.18 -0.02
N LYS A 279 -12.25 27.55 0.26
CA LYS A 279 -13.24 26.71 0.92
C LYS A 279 -14.21 26.13 -0.08
N ALA A 280 -14.42 24.82 -0.04
CA ALA A 280 -15.41 24.11 -0.83
C ALA A 280 -16.58 23.68 0.05
N ILE A 281 -17.80 23.84 -0.45
CA ILE A 281 -19.01 23.29 0.16
C ILE A 281 -19.60 22.32 -0.86
N ALA A 282 -19.59 21.03 -0.53
CA ALA A 282 -20.03 19.96 -1.42
C ALA A 282 -21.22 19.21 -0.86
N THR A 283 -22.23 19.02 -1.67
CA THR A 283 -23.44 18.25 -1.33
C THR A 283 -23.46 16.93 -2.08
N TYR A 284 -23.74 15.84 -1.37
CA TYR A 284 -23.84 14.50 -1.91
C TYR A 284 -25.21 13.89 -1.72
N CYS A 285 -25.59 12.96 -2.63
CA CYS A 285 -26.71 12.05 -2.49
C CYS A 285 -26.20 10.65 -2.76
N ALA A 286 -25.57 10.02 -1.77
CA ALA A 286 -24.86 8.78 -1.95
C ALA A 286 -25.75 7.55 -1.66
N PRO A 287 -25.63 6.45 -2.45
CA PRO A 287 -26.40 5.23 -2.24
C PRO A 287 -25.94 4.40 -1.05
N SER A 288 -24.81 4.75 -0.42
CA SER A 288 -24.30 4.12 0.79
C SER A 288 -23.26 4.99 1.49
N LYS A 289 -23.02 4.69 2.75
CA LYS A 289 -21.95 5.29 3.56
C LYS A 289 -20.57 5.14 2.93
N GLU A 290 -20.24 3.93 2.46
CA GLU A 290 -18.95 3.65 1.82
C GLU A 290 -18.79 4.42 0.51
N ARG A 291 -19.85 4.51 -0.28
CA ARG A 291 -19.83 5.26 -1.54
C ARG A 291 -19.61 6.76 -1.30
N LEU A 292 -20.27 7.35 -0.30
CA LEU A 292 -20.07 8.73 0.10
C LEU A 292 -18.59 9.00 0.46
N LEU A 293 -18.03 8.16 1.35
CA LEU A 293 -16.65 8.26 1.82
C LEU A 293 -15.66 8.25 0.65
N LEU A 294 -15.83 7.31 -0.29
CA LEU A 294 -14.93 7.17 -1.43
C LEU A 294 -15.09 8.31 -2.45
N ASP A 295 -16.32 8.73 -2.75
CA ASP A 295 -16.57 9.87 -3.62
C ASP A 295 -15.95 11.14 -3.04
N PHE A 296 -16.21 11.44 -1.76
CA PHE A 296 -15.68 12.60 -1.06
C PHE A 296 -14.14 12.62 -1.04
N SER A 297 -13.53 11.48 -0.77
CA SER A 297 -12.06 11.35 -0.78
C SER A 297 -11.45 11.58 -2.16
N CYS A 298 -12.07 11.04 -3.20
CA CYS A 298 -11.60 11.18 -4.58
C CYS A 298 -11.82 12.57 -5.16
N ASP A 299 -12.91 13.24 -4.79
CA ASP A 299 -13.23 14.58 -5.30
C ASP A 299 -12.33 15.66 -4.71
N PHE A 300 -11.91 15.51 -3.46
CA PHE A 300 -11.19 16.57 -2.75
C PHE A 300 -9.75 16.21 -2.36
N GLY A 301 -9.37 14.92 -2.31
CA GLY A 301 -8.07 14.48 -1.85
C GLY A 301 -6.92 15.15 -2.60
N LYS A 302 -6.94 15.12 -3.94
CA LYS A 302 -5.93 15.78 -4.77
C LYS A 302 -5.88 17.28 -4.57
N ARG A 303 -7.04 17.94 -4.57
CA ARG A 303 -7.15 19.41 -4.44
C ARG A 303 -6.59 19.90 -3.09
N LEU A 304 -6.77 19.12 -2.03
CA LEU A 304 -6.19 19.39 -0.72
C LEU A 304 -4.67 19.13 -0.71
N LEU A 305 -4.19 18.01 -1.29
CA LEU A 305 -2.76 17.70 -1.41
C LEU A 305 -2.01 18.80 -2.19
N ASP A 306 -2.60 19.28 -3.29
CA ASP A 306 -2.03 20.32 -4.15
C ASP A 306 -2.23 21.74 -3.60
N LYS A 307 -2.84 21.88 -2.42
CA LYS A 307 -3.11 23.18 -1.75
C LYS A 307 -4.01 24.12 -2.55
N GLU A 308 -4.83 23.56 -3.44
CA GLU A 308 -5.88 24.31 -4.14
C GLU A 308 -7.01 24.70 -3.19
N LEU A 309 -7.27 23.86 -2.17
CA LEU A 309 -8.24 24.09 -1.12
C LEU A 309 -7.58 24.06 0.26
N ASP A 310 -8.13 24.83 1.17
CA ASP A 310 -7.73 24.88 2.58
C ASP A 310 -8.81 24.29 3.50
N GLU A 311 -10.07 24.24 3.04
CA GLU A 311 -11.21 23.74 3.79
C GLU A 311 -12.25 23.09 2.87
N VAL A 312 -12.90 22.04 3.37
CA VAL A 312 -14.04 21.38 2.71
C VAL A 312 -15.16 21.20 3.72
N VAL A 313 -16.39 21.50 3.33
CA VAL A 313 -17.61 21.24 4.11
C VAL A 313 -18.44 20.19 3.37
N LEU A 314 -18.77 19.11 4.06
CA LEU A 314 -19.56 18.00 3.55
C LEU A 314 -21.03 18.19 3.95
N LYS A 315 -21.93 18.12 2.97
CA LYS A 315 -23.39 18.20 3.13
C LYS A 315 -24.12 17.14 2.35
N GLY A 316 -25.43 17.02 2.57
CA GLY A 316 -26.32 16.16 1.81
C GLY A 316 -26.73 14.90 2.55
N THR A 317 -26.84 13.78 1.85
CA THR A 317 -27.41 12.54 2.40
C THR A 317 -26.71 11.29 1.89
N TYR A 318 -26.84 10.18 2.64
CA TYR A 318 -26.54 8.84 2.17
C TYR A 318 -27.61 7.86 2.66
N LEU A 319 -27.70 6.68 2.03
CA LEU A 319 -28.57 5.60 2.49
C LEU A 319 -27.79 4.70 3.46
N ASP A 320 -28.41 4.39 4.61
CA ASP A 320 -27.88 3.41 5.56
C ASP A 320 -28.10 1.96 5.07
N GLU A 321 -27.69 0.98 5.87
CA GLU A 321 -27.82 -0.45 5.56
C GLU A 321 -29.29 -0.91 5.42
N ASN A 322 -30.25 -0.17 5.97
CA ASN A 322 -31.68 -0.43 5.89
C ASN A 322 -32.35 0.35 4.74
N GLY A 323 -31.57 1.15 3.98
CA GLY A 323 -32.07 2.01 2.94
C GLY A 323 -32.73 3.31 3.44
N ALA A 324 -32.56 3.66 4.72
CA ALA A 324 -33.04 4.91 5.28
C ALA A 324 -32.04 6.04 4.95
N GLU A 325 -32.61 7.22 4.65
CA GLU A 325 -31.82 8.41 4.36
C GLU A 325 -31.25 9.03 5.65
N VAL A 326 -29.92 9.20 5.67
CA VAL A 326 -29.18 9.83 6.76
C VAL A 326 -28.72 11.20 6.31
N VAL A 327 -29.08 12.25 7.05
CA VAL A 327 -28.72 13.64 6.75
C VAL A 327 -27.34 13.96 7.32
N LEU A 328 -26.51 14.61 6.51
CA LEU A 328 -25.13 14.99 6.84
C LEU A 328 -24.99 16.42 7.36
N ASP A 329 -25.95 17.29 7.03
CA ASP A 329 -25.88 18.71 7.37
C ASP A 329 -25.74 18.89 8.88
N ASP A 330 -24.62 19.51 9.28
CA ASP A 330 -24.26 19.77 10.69
C ASP A 330 -24.16 18.50 11.57
N SER A 331 -23.85 17.34 10.96
CA SER A 331 -23.72 16.06 11.67
C SER A 331 -22.29 15.80 12.13
N GLU A 332 -22.15 15.14 13.28
CA GLU A 332 -20.84 14.68 13.79
C GLU A 332 -20.11 13.75 12.80
N TYR A 333 -20.87 13.01 11.99
CA TYR A 333 -20.27 12.14 10.98
C TYR A 333 -19.69 12.91 9.79
N ALA A 334 -20.31 14.00 9.36
CA ALA A 334 -19.75 14.88 8.32
C ALA A 334 -18.46 15.56 8.80
N ASP A 335 -18.44 16.02 10.05
CA ASP A 335 -17.25 16.58 10.68
C ASP A 335 -16.13 15.55 10.78
N TYR A 336 -16.46 14.33 11.20
CA TYR A 336 -15.50 13.22 11.28
C TYR A 336 -14.89 12.88 9.90
N LEU A 337 -15.72 12.75 8.85
CA LEU A 337 -15.21 12.48 7.48
C LEU A 337 -14.34 13.62 6.96
N THR A 338 -14.72 14.85 7.25
CA THR A 338 -13.94 16.04 6.89
C THR A 338 -12.58 16.05 7.59
N ASP A 339 -12.55 15.76 8.89
CA ASP A 339 -11.30 15.68 9.66
C ASP A 339 -10.39 14.55 9.16
N GLU A 340 -10.95 13.36 8.88
CA GLU A 340 -10.18 12.23 8.29
C GLU A 340 -9.61 12.61 6.92
N LEU A 341 -10.39 13.27 6.07
CA LEU A 341 -9.93 13.73 4.76
C LEU A 341 -8.80 14.76 4.88
N MET A 342 -8.97 15.76 5.76
CA MET A 342 -7.97 16.80 6.01
C MET A 342 -6.66 16.21 6.55
N GLN A 343 -6.75 15.22 7.44
CA GLN A 343 -5.57 14.52 7.97
C GLN A 343 -4.92 13.62 6.89
N ALA A 344 -5.71 12.90 6.10
CA ALA A 344 -5.21 12.07 5.00
C ALA A 344 -4.49 12.89 3.92
N ALA A 345 -4.97 14.11 3.66
CA ALA A 345 -4.34 15.09 2.77
C ALA A 345 -3.26 15.96 3.45
N ARG A 346 -2.92 15.66 4.71
CA ARG A 346 -1.91 16.35 5.52
C ARG A 346 -2.12 17.87 5.68
N ARG A 347 -3.38 18.29 5.71
CA ARG A 347 -3.76 19.71 5.87
C ARG A 347 -3.99 20.07 7.34
N ARG A 348 -4.52 19.14 8.10
CA ARG A 348 -4.81 19.32 9.53
C ARG A 348 -4.71 17.98 10.26
N PHE A 349 -4.17 17.97 11.49
CA PHE A 349 -4.07 16.79 12.33
C PHE A 349 -4.94 16.99 13.57
N TYR A 350 -5.98 16.20 13.71
CA TYR A 350 -6.92 16.28 14.83
C TYR A 350 -6.73 15.15 15.86
N ARG A 351 -6.04 14.07 15.44
CA ARG A 351 -5.64 12.92 16.26
C ARG A 351 -4.20 12.49 15.93
N PRO A 352 -3.61 11.51 16.64
CA PRO A 352 -2.36 10.90 16.21
C PRO A 352 -2.45 10.38 14.78
N GLU A 353 -1.35 10.48 14.04
CA GLU A 353 -1.20 9.75 12.80
C GLU A 353 -0.73 8.32 13.12
N TYR A 354 -1.40 7.34 12.56
CA TYR A 354 -1.00 5.94 12.72
C TYR A 354 -0.39 5.40 11.45
N ILE A 355 0.75 4.71 11.60
CA ILE A 355 1.42 3.96 10.56
C ILE A 355 1.25 2.49 10.94
N ALA A 356 0.17 1.84 10.46
CA ALA A 356 -0.16 0.48 10.86
C ALA A 356 -0.07 -0.49 9.67
N CYS A 357 0.76 -1.50 9.84
CA CYS A 357 0.99 -2.55 8.85
C CYS A 357 -0.33 -3.28 8.50
N PRO A 358 -0.61 -3.60 7.23
CA PRO A 358 -1.84 -4.31 6.85
C PRO A 358 -1.84 -5.79 7.25
N GLY A 359 -0.71 -6.29 7.82
CA GLY A 359 -0.51 -7.72 8.03
C GLY A 359 -0.11 -8.46 6.76
N CYS A 360 0.64 -9.52 6.92
CA CYS A 360 1.04 -10.45 5.88
C CYS A 360 1.50 -11.75 6.54
N GLY A 361 1.92 -12.75 5.77
CA GLY A 361 2.45 -14.01 6.29
C GLY A 361 3.70 -13.90 7.18
N ARG A 362 4.16 -12.68 7.53
CA ARG A 362 5.24 -12.41 8.49
C ARG A 362 4.73 -11.86 9.82
N THR A 363 3.44 -11.60 9.95
CA THR A 363 2.84 -11.03 11.17
C THR A 363 2.97 -12.01 12.35
N MET A 364 3.41 -11.51 13.51
CA MET A 364 3.84 -12.32 14.64
C MET A 364 2.85 -12.32 15.81
N TYR A 365 1.76 -11.56 15.73
CA TYR A 365 0.76 -11.39 16.81
C TYR A 365 -0.60 -10.95 16.23
N ASN A 366 -1.62 -10.79 17.08
CA ASN A 366 -2.92 -10.24 16.67
C ASN A 366 -2.81 -8.75 16.37
N LEU A 367 -2.37 -8.42 15.15
CA LEU A 367 -2.06 -7.05 14.73
C LEU A 367 -3.30 -6.13 14.77
N GLU A 368 -4.43 -6.59 14.26
CA GLU A 368 -5.67 -5.80 14.21
C GLU A 368 -6.16 -5.42 15.61
N GLY A 369 -6.28 -6.39 16.50
CA GLY A 369 -6.70 -6.13 17.88
C GLY A 369 -5.73 -5.25 18.66
N THR A 370 -4.42 -5.45 18.47
CA THR A 370 -3.39 -4.59 19.07
C THR A 370 -3.46 -3.17 18.55
N PHE A 371 -3.66 -2.99 17.25
CA PHE A 371 -3.78 -1.68 16.64
C PHE A 371 -5.00 -0.91 17.17
N GLU A 372 -6.16 -1.55 17.28
CA GLU A 372 -7.35 -0.94 17.85
C GLU A 372 -7.14 -0.51 19.31
N GLU A 373 -6.47 -1.34 20.11
CA GLU A 373 -6.18 -1.00 21.50
C GLU A 373 -5.19 0.17 21.61
N VAL A 374 -4.14 0.21 20.78
CA VAL A 374 -3.22 1.34 20.70
C VAL A 374 -3.99 2.61 20.32
N LYS A 375 -4.81 2.58 19.27
CA LYS A 375 -5.66 3.73 18.85
C LYS A 375 -6.53 4.23 20.00
N ARG A 376 -7.24 3.32 20.64
CA ARG A 376 -8.15 3.67 21.75
C ARG A 376 -7.43 4.39 22.88
N ARG A 377 -6.22 3.92 23.22
CA ARG A 377 -5.45 4.46 24.37
C ARG A 377 -4.64 5.71 24.06
N THR A 378 -4.36 5.98 22.79
CA THR A 378 -3.52 7.11 22.37
C THR A 378 -4.28 8.21 21.62
N SER A 379 -5.59 8.07 21.41
CA SER A 379 -6.41 8.99 20.60
C SER A 379 -6.31 10.48 21.00
N HIS A 380 -5.95 10.76 22.25
CA HIS A 380 -5.78 12.11 22.78
C HIS A 380 -4.44 12.77 22.44
N LEU A 381 -3.46 12.02 21.94
CA LEU A 381 -2.07 12.49 21.68
C LEU A 381 -1.96 13.16 20.29
N LYS A 382 -2.59 14.32 20.13
CA LYS A 382 -2.61 15.04 18.85
C LYS A 382 -1.20 15.40 18.37
N GLY A 383 -0.98 15.27 17.06
CA GLY A 383 0.27 15.62 16.40
C GLY A 383 1.40 14.59 16.54
N MET A 384 1.16 13.49 17.26
CA MET A 384 2.11 12.38 17.39
C MET A 384 1.93 11.37 16.24
N VAL A 385 2.99 10.75 15.80
CA VAL A 385 2.99 9.65 14.82
C VAL A 385 3.35 8.35 15.52
N ILE A 386 2.45 7.35 15.48
CA ILE A 386 2.62 6.07 16.17
C ILE A 386 2.62 4.93 15.16
N GLY A 387 3.72 4.15 15.13
CA GLY A 387 3.86 2.96 14.30
C GLY A 387 3.39 1.69 15.00
N VAL A 388 2.60 0.83 14.31
CA VAL A 388 2.21 -0.51 14.80
C VAL A 388 2.54 -1.54 13.71
N MET A 389 3.61 -2.31 13.91
CA MET A 389 4.22 -3.17 12.90
C MET A 389 4.16 -4.64 13.27
N GLY A 390 3.67 -5.47 12.37
CA GLY A 390 3.52 -6.91 12.57
C GLY A 390 4.83 -7.68 12.71
N CYS A 391 5.95 -7.15 12.19
CA CYS A 391 7.27 -7.80 12.26
C CYS A 391 8.42 -6.82 12.05
N ILE A 392 9.65 -7.25 12.39
CA ILE A 392 10.88 -6.47 12.26
C ILE A 392 11.39 -6.34 10.81
N VAL A 393 10.86 -7.09 9.86
CA VAL A 393 11.40 -7.16 8.48
C VAL A 393 11.34 -5.81 7.78
N ASN A 394 10.17 -5.19 7.77
CA ASN A 394 9.97 -3.86 7.19
C ASN A 394 9.61 -2.80 8.26
N GLY A 395 9.16 -3.26 9.43
CA GLY A 395 8.59 -2.40 10.47
C GLY A 395 9.43 -1.16 10.79
N PRO A 396 10.70 -1.32 11.22
CA PRO A 396 11.55 -0.17 11.57
C PRO A 396 11.79 0.81 10.42
N GLY A 397 11.81 0.33 9.17
CA GLY A 397 11.92 1.18 7.98
C GLY A 397 10.62 1.94 7.70
N GLU A 398 9.49 1.23 7.64
CA GLU A 398 8.19 1.80 7.28
C GLU A 398 7.67 2.83 8.31
N MET A 399 8.07 2.69 9.56
CA MET A 399 7.75 3.64 10.62
C MET A 399 8.88 4.64 10.90
N ALA A 400 9.79 4.85 9.96
CA ALA A 400 10.95 5.73 10.15
C ALA A 400 10.59 7.17 10.54
N ASP A 401 9.40 7.62 10.15
CA ASP A 401 8.85 8.94 10.46
C ASP A 401 7.94 8.92 11.72
N ALA A 402 7.81 7.77 12.39
CA ALA A 402 7.03 7.67 13.62
C ALA A 402 7.83 8.20 14.83
N ASP A 403 7.14 8.90 15.73
CA ASP A 403 7.72 9.29 17.02
C ASP A 403 7.95 8.06 17.90
N TRP A 404 6.97 7.15 17.90
CA TRP A 404 7.00 5.90 18.62
C TRP A 404 6.53 4.72 17.79
N GLY A 405 7.06 3.52 18.09
CA GLY A 405 6.72 2.31 17.37
C GLY A 405 6.56 1.08 18.27
N TYR A 406 5.59 0.26 17.92
CA TYR A 406 5.32 -1.08 18.46
C TYR A 406 5.61 -2.10 17.36
N VAL A 407 6.60 -2.98 17.55
CA VAL A 407 7.08 -3.90 16.51
C VAL A 407 7.15 -5.33 17.03
N GLY A 408 6.44 -6.26 16.39
CA GLY A 408 6.46 -7.67 16.73
C GLY A 408 7.81 -8.34 16.47
N GLU A 409 8.32 -9.11 17.45
CA GLU A 409 9.54 -9.91 17.35
C GLU A 409 9.26 -11.41 17.20
N GLY A 410 8.04 -11.84 17.48
CA GLY A 410 7.64 -13.25 17.58
C GLY A 410 7.78 -13.83 18.99
N ASN A 411 7.28 -15.05 19.18
CA ASN A 411 7.29 -15.76 20.45
C ASN A 411 6.66 -14.95 21.62
N GLY A 412 5.59 -14.18 21.33
CA GLY A 412 4.90 -13.35 22.33
C GLY A 412 5.72 -12.15 22.82
N LYS A 413 6.68 -11.67 22.01
CA LYS A 413 7.55 -10.54 22.34
C LYS A 413 7.46 -9.43 21.33
N VAL A 414 7.71 -8.22 21.81
CA VAL A 414 7.64 -6.95 21.09
C VAL A 414 8.85 -6.07 21.42
N SER A 415 9.29 -5.29 20.44
CA SER A 415 10.19 -4.16 20.65
C SER A 415 9.44 -2.84 20.58
N ILE A 416 9.78 -1.90 21.47
CA ILE A 416 9.31 -0.52 21.43
C ILE A 416 10.44 0.36 20.89
N TYR A 417 10.08 1.20 19.93
CA TYR A 417 11.00 2.10 19.22
C TYR A 417 10.65 3.57 19.52
N LYS A 418 11.68 4.41 19.53
CA LYS A 418 11.59 5.86 19.43
C LYS A 418 12.24 6.28 18.10
N GLY A 419 11.43 6.72 17.15
CA GLY A 419 11.90 6.84 15.78
C GLY A 419 12.40 5.49 15.23
N LYS A 420 13.64 5.43 14.77
CA LYS A 420 14.28 4.21 14.24
C LYS A 420 15.01 3.37 15.31
N GLU A 421 15.15 3.87 16.52
CA GLU A 421 15.96 3.25 17.57
C GLU A 421 15.10 2.41 18.52
N PRO A 422 15.42 1.14 18.73
CA PRO A 422 14.74 0.33 19.72
C PRO A 422 15.14 0.75 21.14
N VAL A 423 14.19 1.25 21.91
CA VAL A 423 14.39 1.68 23.30
C VAL A 423 14.10 0.57 24.32
N LEU A 424 13.16 -0.34 23.99
CA LEU A 424 12.94 -1.57 24.74
C LEU A 424 12.88 -2.75 23.77
N ARG A 425 13.47 -3.86 24.15
CA ARG A 425 13.45 -5.12 23.38
C ARG A 425 12.91 -6.26 24.23
N HIS A 426 12.35 -7.26 23.57
CA HIS A 426 11.84 -8.50 24.19
C HIS A 426 10.80 -8.27 25.27
N VAL A 427 10.01 -7.20 25.16
CA VAL A 427 8.89 -6.90 26.06
C VAL A 427 7.79 -7.95 25.84
N PRO A 428 7.22 -8.57 26.88
CA PRO A 428 6.05 -9.42 26.72
C PRO A 428 4.90 -8.66 26.05
N GLU A 429 4.24 -9.28 25.08
CA GLU A 429 3.12 -8.66 24.35
C GLU A 429 2.03 -8.13 25.28
N THR A 430 1.78 -8.84 26.39
CA THR A 430 0.78 -8.48 27.41
C THR A 430 1.08 -7.18 28.17
N GLU A 431 2.34 -6.73 28.18
CA GLU A 431 2.79 -5.52 28.87
C GLU A 431 3.18 -4.40 27.89
N ALA A 432 3.32 -4.71 26.61
CA ALA A 432 4.00 -3.83 25.64
C ALA A 432 3.24 -2.52 25.40
N ILE A 433 1.91 -2.51 25.41
CA ILE A 433 1.11 -1.29 25.24
C ILE A 433 1.27 -0.39 26.47
N ASP A 434 1.26 -0.95 27.68
CA ASP A 434 1.46 -0.19 28.92
C ASP A 434 2.85 0.45 28.93
N ARG A 435 3.89 -0.30 28.54
CA ARG A 435 5.26 0.20 28.43
C ARG A 435 5.40 1.30 27.38
N LEU A 436 4.72 1.16 26.23
CA LEU A 436 4.69 2.20 25.21
C LEU A 436 4.11 3.51 25.78
N LEU A 437 2.97 3.44 26.48
CA LEU A 437 2.32 4.61 27.07
C LEU A 437 3.16 5.24 28.18
N GLU A 438 3.75 4.45 29.09
CA GLU A 438 4.66 4.94 30.11
C GLU A 438 5.83 5.73 29.50
N LEU A 439 6.40 5.27 28.39
CA LEU A 439 7.50 5.96 27.70
C LEU A 439 7.04 7.25 27.02
N ILE A 440 5.83 7.29 26.49
CA ILE A 440 5.23 8.48 25.88
C ILE A 440 4.97 9.55 26.94
N GLU A 441 4.43 9.17 28.09
CA GLU A 441 4.04 10.09 29.18
C GLU A 441 5.25 10.65 29.96
N ASN A 442 6.38 9.93 29.97
CA ASN A 442 7.60 10.33 30.67
C ASN A 442 8.61 11.11 29.80
N GLN A 443 8.15 11.74 28.70
CA GLN A 443 9.01 12.54 27.81
C GLN A 443 9.24 13.99 28.25
#